data_3d233696d6b78d367d1c9de0c254ac6c
#
_entry.id   3d233696d6b78d367d1c9de0c254ac6c
#
_cell.length_a   1.000
_cell.length_b   1.000
_cell.length_c   1.000
_cell.angle_alpha   90.00
_cell.angle_beta   90.00
_cell.angle_gamma   90.00
#
_symmetry.space_group_name_H-M   'P 1'
#
loop_
_entity.id
_entity.type
_entity.pdbx_description
1 polymer ?
#
loop_
_entity_poly.entity_id
_entity_poly.type
_entity_poly.pdbx_seq_one_letter_code
_entity_poly.pdbx_strand_id
1 'polypeptide(L)'
;EEEEIESEEEDFPLPPKVSGIDNPAEKRKFKKAFLDTYSDYKSMSPRPTNFPKEIRIGPEAPGVKVTPDIAKKLIQDLGYEIKQEILPGGVGSCSGKGCTFVVAATNNSAPFSVVFGSANKGESFEAALRDDLASGSGPLGDELLSSLGMTRADVQKIDPPLPARARPLTGQIRDDGQAISDITIHTPDGPMYISLKDPTGGTFANNGVAGMFVDTADGFIPGEHPLDDFISALGVDKIRVAQGASDYKMMRDTPPERCEVVTPQAFDAEKIANYLASALGYGYVYARKQAKGGYHIERLETEEDARALVGMPTSINIIYARFCNTGKSKSKGTRVIVDTDNGARYEVAIRNKSGKIIPNQMTISIKRYPTSSIHETYARRAFERFLKF
;
A
#
# COMPACT_ATOMS: atom_id res chain seq x y z
N GLU A 1 12.49 10.02 33.18
CA GLU A 1 11.22 10.69 32.85
C GLU A 1 11.37 11.19 31.42
N GLU A 2 10.88 10.40 30.46
CA GLU A 2 10.78 10.80 29.06
C GLU A 2 9.38 11.38 28.87
N GLU A 3 9.30 12.66 28.58
CA GLU A 3 8.06 13.35 28.24
C GLU A 3 7.55 12.81 26.90
N GLU A 4 6.47 12.03 26.95
CA GLU A 4 5.67 11.68 25.78
C GLU A 4 5.01 12.94 25.23
N ILE A 5 5.52 13.44 24.11
CA ILE A 5 4.83 14.47 23.33
C ILE A 5 3.64 13.79 22.64
N GLU A 6 2.47 13.91 23.23
CA GLU A 6 1.19 13.59 22.60
C GLU A 6 1.01 14.52 21.40
N SER A 7 1.14 13.99 20.19
CA SER A 7 0.71 14.70 18.99
C SER A 7 -0.81 14.70 18.97
N GLU A 8 -1.41 15.79 19.35
CA GLU A 8 -2.81 16.09 19.10
C GLU A 8 -3.04 16.06 17.57
N GLU A 9 -3.66 14.99 17.08
CA GLU A 9 -4.26 15.01 15.74
C GLU A 9 -5.49 15.93 15.81
N GLU A 10 -5.30 17.22 15.64
CA GLU A 10 -6.40 18.15 15.42
C GLU A 10 -7.21 17.71 14.19
N ASP A 11 -8.52 17.65 14.37
CA ASP A 11 -9.52 17.43 13.34
C ASP A 11 -9.54 18.64 12.39
N PHE A 12 -8.55 18.71 11.48
CA PHE A 12 -8.60 19.69 10.44
C PHE A 12 -9.74 19.30 9.48
N PRO A 13 -10.66 20.20 9.18
CA PRO A 13 -11.61 20.01 8.10
C PRO A 13 -10.81 19.58 6.86
N LEU A 14 -11.31 18.57 6.14
CA LEU A 14 -10.69 18.14 4.88
C LEU A 14 -10.38 19.42 4.08
N PRO A 15 -9.14 19.60 3.62
CA PRO A 15 -8.79 20.82 2.89
C PRO A 15 -9.79 20.99 1.78
N PRO A 16 -10.29 22.22 1.54
CA PRO A 16 -11.22 22.49 0.46
C PRO A 16 -10.61 21.87 -0.80
N LYS A 17 -11.40 21.07 -1.50
CA LYS A 17 -10.93 20.37 -2.70
C LYS A 17 -10.26 21.42 -3.56
N VAL A 18 -8.97 21.27 -3.83
CA VAL A 18 -8.21 22.11 -4.78
C VAL A 18 -8.69 21.79 -6.21
N SER A 19 -9.94 21.33 -6.34
CA SER A 19 -10.60 20.98 -7.59
C SER A 19 -10.93 22.28 -8.32
N GLY A 20 -10.29 22.51 -9.44
CA GLY A 20 -10.49 23.69 -10.27
C GLY A 20 -9.28 24.64 -10.38
N ILE A 21 -8.27 24.46 -9.53
CA ILE A 21 -7.04 25.24 -9.61
C ILE A 21 -6.06 24.52 -10.55
N ASP A 22 -6.04 24.95 -11.82
CA ASP A 22 -5.12 24.38 -12.81
C ASP A 22 -4.69 25.44 -13.83
N ASN A 23 -3.39 25.59 -13.97
CA ASN A 23 -2.76 26.37 -15.01
C ASN A 23 -1.70 25.52 -15.71
N PRO A 24 -2.10 24.70 -16.70
CA PRO A 24 -1.19 23.74 -17.32
C PRO A 24 0.05 24.34 -17.95
N ALA A 25 -0.03 25.58 -18.43
CA ALA A 25 1.09 26.26 -19.06
C ALA A 25 2.15 26.68 -18.04
N GLU A 26 1.74 27.40 -17.00
CA GLU A 26 2.65 27.82 -15.92
C GLU A 26 3.17 26.61 -15.13
N LYS A 27 2.32 25.61 -14.92
CA LYS A 27 2.71 24.35 -14.28
C LYS A 27 3.88 23.65 -15.01
N ARG A 28 3.83 23.58 -16.34
CA ARG A 28 4.94 23.02 -17.14
C ARG A 28 6.20 23.89 -17.05
N LYS A 29 6.08 25.19 -17.09
CA LYS A 29 7.21 26.13 -16.93
C LYS A 29 7.86 25.96 -15.56
N PHE A 30 7.05 25.98 -14.49
CA PHE A 30 7.52 25.78 -13.14
C PHE A 30 8.26 24.45 -13.00
N LYS A 31 7.64 23.35 -13.44
CA LYS A 31 8.26 22.01 -13.36
C LYS A 31 9.59 21.96 -14.06
N LYS A 32 9.68 22.53 -15.28
CA LYS A 32 10.92 22.55 -16.03
C LYS A 32 11.98 23.40 -15.30
N ALA A 33 11.66 24.63 -14.95
CA ALA A 33 12.59 25.53 -14.24
C ALA A 33 13.06 24.93 -12.92
N PHE A 34 12.15 24.27 -12.16
CA PHE A 34 12.48 23.66 -10.90
C PHE A 34 13.49 22.52 -11.06
N LEU A 35 13.23 21.58 -11.98
CA LEU A 35 14.11 20.42 -12.20
C LEU A 35 15.44 20.81 -12.86
N ASP A 36 15.45 21.84 -13.69
CA ASP A 36 16.69 22.35 -14.28
C ASP A 36 17.58 23.08 -13.23
N THR A 37 16.95 23.67 -12.19
CA THR A 37 17.66 24.43 -11.15
C THR A 37 18.10 23.56 -9.98
N TYR A 38 17.30 22.58 -9.60
CA TYR A 38 17.51 21.75 -8.42
C TYR A 38 17.69 20.28 -8.80
N SER A 39 18.93 19.90 -9.13
CA SER A 39 19.31 18.53 -9.53
C SER A 39 19.08 17.47 -8.44
N ASP A 40 18.99 17.90 -7.16
CA ASP A 40 18.73 17.00 -6.02
C ASP A 40 17.25 16.59 -5.90
N TYR A 41 16.41 17.05 -6.84
CA TYR A 41 14.98 16.79 -6.86
C TYR A 41 14.54 16.17 -8.18
N LYS A 42 13.50 15.35 -8.08
CA LYS A 42 12.87 14.71 -9.24
C LYS A 42 11.36 14.90 -9.25
N SER A 43 10.79 14.76 -10.43
CA SER A 43 9.35 14.65 -10.58
C SER A 43 8.89 13.27 -10.13
N MET A 44 7.95 13.25 -9.20
CA MET A 44 7.35 12.03 -8.72
C MET A 44 6.07 11.72 -9.52
N SER A 45 5.74 10.44 -9.62
CA SER A 45 4.47 10.02 -10.23
C SER A 45 3.29 10.65 -9.50
N PRO A 46 2.26 11.13 -10.24
CA PRO A 46 1.05 11.63 -9.62
C PRO A 46 0.38 10.52 -8.80
N ARG A 47 -0.28 10.89 -7.71
CA ARG A 47 -1.10 9.94 -6.96
C ARG A 47 -2.19 9.38 -7.89
N PRO A 48 -2.45 8.06 -7.85
CA PRO A 48 -3.55 7.49 -8.62
C PRO A 48 -4.88 8.18 -8.23
N THR A 49 -5.65 8.60 -9.21
CA THR A 49 -7.08 8.91 -9.21
C THR A 49 -7.60 10.19 -8.55
N ASN A 50 -7.00 10.74 -7.49
CA ASN A 50 -7.66 11.86 -6.79
C ASN A 50 -7.07 13.24 -7.08
N PHE A 51 -5.90 13.34 -7.71
CA PHE A 51 -5.21 14.59 -8.00
C PHE A 51 -4.49 14.54 -9.36
N PRO A 52 -5.19 14.35 -10.47
CA PRO A 52 -4.55 14.15 -11.78
C PRO A 52 -3.79 15.37 -12.29
N LYS A 53 -3.88 16.50 -11.61
CA LYS A 53 -3.37 17.79 -12.07
C LYS A 53 -2.22 18.37 -11.25
N GLU A 54 -1.78 17.69 -10.20
CA GLU A 54 -0.69 18.16 -9.34
C GLU A 54 0.69 17.86 -9.92
N ILE A 55 1.63 18.82 -9.81
CA ILE A 55 3.05 18.51 -9.92
C ILE A 55 3.48 17.95 -8.57
N ARG A 56 4.07 16.76 -8.57
CA ARG A 56 4.73 16.21 -7.39
C ARG A 56 6.25 16.27 -7.56
N ILE A 57 6.91 16.81 -6.56
CA ILE A 57 8.36 16.96 -6.50
C ILE A 57 8.85 16.33 -5.21
N GLY A 58 9.88 15.52 -5.30
CA GLY A 58 10.54 14.89 -4.17
C GLY A 58 12.04 14.88 -4.32
N PRO A 59 12.78 14.62 -3.24
CA PRO A 59 14.23 14.52 -3.29
C PRO A 59 14.63 13.30 -4.15
N GLU A 60 15.74 13.46 -4.88
CA GLU A 60 16.34 12.39 -5.67
C GLU A 60 16.89 11.29 -4.75
N ALA A 61 17.60 11.69 -3.71
CA ALA A 61 18.20 10.77 -2.76
C ALA A 61 17.19 10.25 -1.74
N PRO A 62 17.12 8.93 -1.49
CA PRO A 62 16.29 8.35 -0.44
C PRO A 62 16.67 8.89 0.93
N GLY A 63 15.67 9.16 1.77
CA GLY A 63 15.86 9.58 3.16
C GLY A 63 16.09 11.08 3.37
N VAL A 64 16.22 11.87 2.32
CA VAL A 64 16.24 13.33 2.43
C VAL A 64 14.86 13.82 2.82
N LYS A 65 14.77 14.57 3.92
CA LYS A 65 13.53 15.17 4.40
C LYS A 65 13.34 16.55 3.80
N VAL A 66 12.21 16.75 3.12
CA VAL A 66 11.75 18.08 2.72
C VAL A 66 10.84 18.60 3.81
N THR A 67 11.18 19.76 4.39
CA THR A 67 10.29 20.45 5.33
C THR A 67 9.43 21.48 4.59
N PRO A 68 8.29 21.92 5.17
CA PRO A 68 7.51 23.00 4.59
C PRO A 68 8.34 24.25 4.28
N ASP A 69 9.25 24.64 5.16
CA ASP A 69 10.08 25.84 4.99
C ASP A 69 11.09 25.68 3.84
N ILE A 70 11.68 24.51 3.70
CA ILE A 70 12.54 24.21 2.53
C ILE A 70 11.71 24.31 1.25
N ALA A 71 10.53 23.69 1.20
CA ALA A 71 9.67 23.74 0.02
C ALA A 71 9.25 25.16 -0.34
N LYS A 72 8.87 25.98 0.65
CA LYS A 72 8.55 27.41 0.46
C LYS A 72 9.71 28.15 -0.16
N LYS A 73 10.89 28.01 0.44
CA LYS A 73 12.09 28.68 -0.04
C LYS A 73 12.36 28.33 -1.50
N LEU A 74 12.33 27.06 -1.88
CA LEU A 74 12.56 26.59 -3.24
C LEU A 74 11.55 27.17 -4.26
N ILE A 75 10.27 27.30 -3.85
CA ILE A 75 9.22 27.93 -4.68
C ILE A 75 9.51 29.42 -4.87
N GLN A 76 9.82 30.12 -3.79
CA GLN A 76 10.07 31.57 -3.79
C GLN A 76 11.36 31.94 -4.54
N ASP A 77 12.42 31.14 -4.41
CA ASP A 77 13.68 31.32 -5.13
C ASP A 77 13.50 31.24 -6.67
N LEU A 78 12.44 30.55 -7.13
CA LEU A 78 12.04 30.52 -8.54
C LEU A 78 11.14 31.69 -8.96
N GLY A 79 10.84 32.63 -8.05
CA GLY A 79 10.01 33.81 -8.33
C GLY A 79 8.50 33.54 -8.30
N TYR A 80 8.07 32.42 -7.71
CA TYR A 80 6.64 32.11 -7.55
C TYR A 80 6.13 32.53 -6.18
N GLU A 81 4.89 33.02 -6.15
CA GLU A 81 4.19 33.41 -4.92
C GLU A 81 3.35 32.25 -4.40
N ILE A 82 3.39 32.05 -3.09
CA ILE A 82 2.55 31.05 -2.39
C ILE A 82 1.25 31.71 -1.99
N LYS A 83 0.13 31.24 -2.55
CA LYS A 83 -1.22 31.75 -2.27
C LYS A 83 -1.90 30.97 -1.14
N GLN A 84 -1.59 29.69 -1.00
CA GLN A 84 -2.15 28.85 0.03
C GLN A 84 -1.17 27.71 0.37
N GLU A 85 -1.13 27.36 1.65
CA GLU A 85 -0.41 26.18 2.16
C GLU A 85 -1.41 25.19 2.71
N ILE A 86 -1.27 23.92 2.32
CA ILE A 86 -2.05 22.82 2.85
C ILE A 86 -1.03 21.82 3.40
N LEU A 87 -0.80 21.90 4.70
CA LEU A 87 0.17 21.06 5.39
C LEU A 87 -0.55 19.86 6.01
N PRO A 88 -0.03 18.63 5.87
CA PRO A 88 -0.56 17.50 6.61
C PRO A 88 -0.29 17.73 8.10
N GLY A 89 -1.24 17.41 8.94
CA GLY A 89 -1.08 17.51 10.40
C GLY A 89 0.20 16.80 10.89
N GLY A 90 0.96 17.46 11.73
CA GLY A 90 2.27 17.00 12.19
C GLY A 90 3.39 17.84 11.59
N VAL A 91 3.84 18.80 12.31
CA VAL A 91 4.79 19.84 11.91
C VAL A 91 6.20 19.23 11.80
N GLY A 92 6.81 19.29 10.63
CA GLY A 92 8.25 19.03 10.50
C GLY A 92 8.73 18.37 9.22
N SER A 93 7.87 17.72 8.43
CA SER A 93 8.29 17.07 7.20
C SER A 93 7.14 16.90 6.20
N CYS A 94 7.42 17.15 4.92
CA CYS A 94 6.50 16.83 3.81
C CYS A 94 6.45 15.33 3.49
N SER A 95 6.86 14.46 4.41
CA SER A 95 6.84 13.01 4.23
C SER A 95 5.41 12.44 4.30
N GLY A 96 5.17 11.37 3.57
CA GLY A 96 3.87 10.71 3.55
C GLY A 96 2.89 11.37 2.60
N LYS A 97 1.92 12.13 3.12
CA LYS A 97 0.89 12.80 2.27
C LYS A 97 1.45 13.93 1.39
N GLY A 98 2.63 14.47 1.75
CA GLY A 98 3.24 15.62 1.10
C GLY A 98 2.67 16.97 1.60
N CYS A 99 3.42 18.06 1.38
CA CYS A 99 2.95 19.42 1.58
C CYS A 99 2.45 19.98 0.25
N THR A 100 1.22 20.47 0.22
CA THR A 100 0.63 21.07 -0.99
C THR A 100 0.70 22.57 -0.90
N PHE A 101 1.22 23.19 -1.96
CA PHE A 101 1.26 24.64 -2.11
C PHE A 101 0.48 25.03 -3.35
N VAL A 102 -0.42 26.01 -3.20
CA VAL A 102 -1.06 26.69 -4.31
C VAL A 102 -0.18 27.88 -4.67
N VAL A 103 0.34 27.90 -5.88
CA VAL A 103 1.36 28.87 -6.31
C VAL A 103 0.94 29.59 -7.59
N ALA A 104 1.41 30.81 -7.77
CA ALA A 104 1.19 31.63 -8.96
C ALA A 104 2.47 32.36 -9.34
N ALA A 105 2.67 32.62 -10.63
CA ALA A 105 3.83 33.38 -11.12
C ALA A 105 3.77 34.87 -10.69
N THR A 106 2.58 35.41 -10.59
CA THR A 106 2.30 36.79 -10.10
C THR A 106 0.96 36.80 -9.39
N ASN A 107 0.67 37.91 -8.66
CA ASN A 107 -0.59 38.08 -7.97
C ASN A 107 -1.85 37.92 -8.85
N ASN A 108 -1.76 38.21 -10.13
CA ASN A 108 -2.86 38.13 -11.08
C ASN A 108 -2.82 36.89 -11.98
N SER A 109 -1.84 36.02 -11.81
CA SER A 109 -1.76 34.77 -12.59
C SER A 109 -2.68 33.70 -12.02
N ALA A 110 -3.31 32.94 -12.91
CA ALA A 110 -4.07 31.76 -12.48
C ALA A 110 -3.15 30.79 -11.74
N PRO A 111 -3.51 30.36 -10.52
CA PRO A 111 -2.68 29.50 -9.70
C PRO A 111 -2.69 28.05 -10.18
N PHE A 112 -1.74 27.26 -9.67
CA PHE A 112 -1.67 25.80 -9.81
C PHE A 112 -1.13 25.16 -8.54
N SER A 113 -1.29 23.85 -8.39
CA SER A 113 -0.84 23.12 -7.22
C SER A 113 0.48 22.43 -7.43
N VAL A 114 1.37 22.55 -6.43
CA VAL A 114 2.63 21.80 -6.32
C VAL A 114 2.62 21.03 -5.02
N VAL A 115 2.97 19.75 -5.06
CA VAL A 115 3.09 18.91 -3.88
C VAL A 115 4.55 18.53 -3.68
N PHE A 116 5.10 18.88 -2.55
CA PHE A 116 6.39 18.41 -2.10
C PHE A 116 6.21 17.22 -1.17
N GLY A 117 6.99 16.16 -1.38
CA GLY A 117 6.92 15.00 -0.53
C GLY A 117 7.95 13.95 -0.91
N SER A 118 8.26 13.06 0.00
CA SER A 118 8.90 11.81 -0.39
C SER A 118 7.84 10.88 -0.99
N ALA A 119 8.21 10.10 -1.99
CA ALA A 119 7.48 8.87 -2.33
C ALA A 119 7.32 8.04 -1.05
N ASN A 120 6.25 7.25 -0.92
CA ASN A 120 6.26 6.27 0.13
C ASN A 120 7.49 5.36 -0.07
N LYS A 121 7.97 4.72 0.99
CA LYS A 121 9.22 3.93 0.92
C LYS A 121 9.16 2.84 -0.15
N GLY A 122 7.98 2.24 -0.34
CA GLY A 122 7.75 1.22 -1.38
C GLY A 122 7.90 1.81 -2.78
N GLU A 123 7.17 2.89 -3.10
CA GLU A 123 7.26 3.55 -4.41
C GLU A 123 8.68 4.04 -4.74
N SER A 124 9.42 4.55 -3.75
CA SER A 124 10.81 4.97 -3.94
C SER A 124 11.72 3.79 -4.22
N PHE A 125 11.52 2.67 -3.52
CA PHE A 125 12.26 1.45 -3.72
C PHE A 125 11.99 0.84 -5.10
N GLU A 126 10.71 0.75 -5.50
CA GLU A 126 10.30 0.25 -6.81
C GLU A 126 10.89 1.10 -7.96
N ALA A 127 10.88 2.43 -7.81
CA ALA A 127 11.47 3.33 -8.80
C ALA A 127 12.97 3.13 -8.90
N ALA A 128 13.70 3.13 -7.78
CA ALA A 128 15.13 2.93 -7.74
C ALA A 128 15.55 1.57 -8.34
N LEU A 129 14.78 0.53 -8.07
CA LEU A 129 15.03 -0.81 -8.63
C LEU A 129 14.80 -0.84 -10.15
N ARG A 130 13.75 -0.19 -10.65
CA ARG A 130 13.49 -0.08 -12.10
C ARG A 130 14.60 0.65 -12.81
N ASP A 131 15.06 1.79 -12.25
CA ASP A 131 16.14 2.60 -12.82
C ASP A 131 17.45 1.80 -12.87
N ASP A 132 17.75 1.05 -11.80
CA ASP A 132 18.92 0.17 -11.73
C ASP A 132 18.85 -0.96 -12.78
N LEU A 133 17.70 -1.62 -12.89
CA LEU A 133 17.49 -2.66 -13.91
C LEU A 133 17.58 -2.09 -15.34
N ALA A 134 17.01 -0.91 -15.59
CA ALA A 134 17.00 -0.28 -16.90
C ALA A 134 18.38 0.26 -17.31
N SER A 135 19.19 0.69 -16.35
CA SER A 135 20.57 1.18 -16.61
C SER A 135 21.54 0.06 -17.00
N GLY A 136 21.15 -1.20 -16.82
CA GLY A 136 21.99 -2.36 -17.10
C GLY A 136 23.10 -2.62 -16.06
N SER A 137 23.17 -1.82 -15.00
CA SER A 137 24.16 -1.96 -13.94
C SER A 137 23.64 -1.40 -12.61
N GLY A 138 23.98 -2.06 -11.50
CA GLY A 138 23.69 -1.60 -10.14
C GLY A 138 23.28 -2.73 -9.20
N PRO A 139 23.49 -2.54 -7.88
CA PRO A 139 23.38 -3.61 -6.91
C PRO A 139 21.93 -4.06 -6.63
N LEU A 140 20.93 -3.18 -6.80
CA LEU A 140 19.54 -3.51 -6.52
C LEU A 140 18.98 -4.52 -7.54
N GLY A 141 19.26 -4.26 -8.83
CA GLY A 141 18.84 -5.13 -9.92
C GLY A 141 19.60 -6.46 -9.90
N ASP A 142 20.91 -6.44 -9.64
CA ASP A 142 21.71 -7.66 -9.56
C ASP A 142 21.23 -8.59 -8.44
N GLU A 143 20.85 -8.01 -7.30
CA GLU A 143 20.33 -8.76 -6.16
C GLU A 143 18.96 -9.41 -6.46
N LEU A 144 18.06 -8.69 -7.15
CA LEU A 144 16.79 -9.25 -7.58
C LEU A 144 17.01 -10.35 -8.62
N LEU A 145 17.78 -10.06 -9.67
CA LEU A 145 18.05 -11.03 -10.75
C LEU A 145 18.69 -12.30 -10.21
N SER A 146 19.70 -12.17 -9.33
CA SER A 146 20.32 -13.32 -8.67
C SER A 146 19.31 -14.15 -7.88
N SER A 147 18.38 -13.49 -7.15
CA SER A 147 17.31 -14.17 -6.40
C SER A 147 16.31 -14.88 -7.33
N LEU A 148 16.13 -14.38 -8.55
CA LEU A 148 15.30 -15.00 -9.59
C LEU A 148 16.01 -16.11 -10.37
N GLY A 149 17.32 -16.31 -10.13
CA GLY A 149 18.17 -17.21 -10.91
C GLY A 149 18.51 -16.67 -12.30
N MET A 150 18.52 -15.36 -12.47
CA MET A 150 18.72 -14.64 -13.73
C MET A 150 19.99 -13.79 -13.69
N THR A 151 20.41 -13.37 -14.87
CA THR A 151 21.52 -12.41 -15.09
C THR A 151 21.03 -11.20 -15.86
N ARG A 152 21.84 -10.17 -15.99
CA ARG A 152 21.54 -8.99 -16.82
C ARG A 152 21.35 -9.36 -18.30
N ALA A 153 22.00 -10.40 -18.78
CA ALA A 153 21.89 -10.86 -20.17
C ALA A 153 20.48 -11.40 -20.49
N ASP A 154 19.75 -11.84 -19.48
CA ASP A 154 18.39 -12.35 -19.65
C ASP A 154 17.35 -11.22 -19.73
N VAL A 155 17.74 -9.97 -19.44
CA VAL A 155 16.87 -8.80 -19.42
C VAL A 155 16.90 -8.10 -20.78
N GLN A 156 15.78 -8.16 -21.52
CA GLN A 156 15.64 -7.47 -22.79
C GLN A 156 15.08 -6.06 -22.65
N LYS A 157 14.10 -5.89 -21.75
CA LYS A 157 13.40 -4.63 -21.50
C LYS A 157 12.78 -4.62 -20.11
N ILE A 158 12.66 -3.43 -19.53
CA ILE A 158 11.93 -3.19 -18.28
C ILE A 158 10.77 -2.27 -18.56
N ASP A 159 9.57 -2.68 -18.15
CA ASP A 159 8.38 -1.83 -18.21
C ASP A 159 7.94 -1.41 -16.79
N PRO A 160 7.44 -0.16 -16.65
CA PRO A 160 6.83 0.31 -15.41
C PRO A 160 5.50 -0.41 -15.15
N PRO A 161 4.94 -0.31 -13.92
CA PRO A 161 3.64 -0.86 -13.61
C PRO A 161 2.57 -0.23 -14.50
N LEU A 162 1.57 -1.02 -14.86
CA LEU A 162 0.36 -0.49 -15.47
C LEU A 162 -0.39 0.41 -14.46
N PRO A 163 -1.20 1.36 -14.96
CA PRO A 163 -2.09 2.12 -14.09
C PRO A 163 -2.91 1.17 -13.21
N ALA A 164 -2.94 1.45 -11.90
CA ALA A 164 -3.65 0.63 -10.95
C ALA A 164 -5.12 0.46 -11.37
N ARG A 165 -5.55 -0.78 -11.53
CA ARG A 165 -6.95 -1.13 -11.78
C ARG A 165 -7.56 -1.66 -10.50
N ALA A 166 -8.85 -1.34 -10.28
CA ALA A 166 -9.59 -1.94 -9.19
C ALA A 166 -9.63 -3.47 -9.40
N ARG A 167 -9.18 -4.21 -8.39
CA ARG A 167 -9.27 -5.68 -8.37
C ARG A 167 -10.36 -6.06 -7.39
N PRO A 168 -11.58 -6.35 -7.86
CA PRO A 168 -12.64 -6.76 -6.97
C PRO A 168 -12.28 -8.11 -6.33
N LEU A 169 -12.39 -8.16 -5.01
CA LEU A 169 -12.23 -9.38 -4.24
C LEU A 169 -13.56 -10.16 -4.29
N THR A 170 -13.59 -11.26 -5.05
CA THR A 170 -14.84 -12.00 -5.35
C THR A 170 -14.80 -13.47 -4.92
N GLY A 171 -13.68 -13.94 -4.38
CA GLY A 171 -13.46 -15.36 -4.14
C GLY A 171 -13.10 -16.16 -5.40
N GLN A 172 -13.14 -15.55 -6.59
CA GLN A 172 -12.65 -16.16 -7.83
C GLN A 172 -11.16 -15.85 -8.02
N ILE A 173 -10.33 -16.87 -8.09
CA ILE A 173 -8.90 -16.74 -8.33
C ILE A 173 -8.67 -16.50 -9.82
N ARG A 174 -7.85 -15.51 -10.18
CA ARG A 174 -7.65 -15.07 -11.56
C ARG A 174 -6.18 -14.88 -11.89
N ASP A 175 -5.88 -14.98 -13.18
CA ASP A 175 -4.62 -14.50 -13.73
C ASP A 175 -4.64 -12.97 -13.74
N ASP A 176 -4.05 -12.41 -12.70
CA ASP A 176 -3.97 -10.96 -12.48
C ASP A 176 -2.51 -10.46 -12.57
N GLY A 177 -1.58 -11.28 -13.04
CA GLY A 177 -0.14 -11.01 -12.99
C GLY A 177 0.23 -9.65 -13.55
N GLN A 178 -0.28 -9.30 -14.73
CA GLN A 178 -0.04 -8.00 -15.33
C GLN A 178 -0.64 -6.84 -14.51
N ALA A 179 -1.79 -7.04 -13.87
CA ALA A 179 -2.46 -6.00 -13.09
C ALA A 179 -1.84 -5.78 -11.70
N ILE A 180 -1.11 -6.80 -11.19
CA ILE A 180 -0.48 -6.78 -9.87
C ILE A 180 0.96 -6.28 -9.94
N SER A 181 1.62 -6.42 -11.10
CA SER A 181 3.06 -6.20 -11.21
C SER A 181 3.45 -4.76 -10.93
N ASP A 182 4.48 -4.63 -10.10
CA ASP A 182 5.17 -3.37 -9.82
C ASP A 182 6.31 -3.14 -10.84
N ILE A 183 6.82 -4.23 -11.43
CA ILE A 183 7.82 -4.24 -12.51
C ILE A 183 7.51 -5.38 -13.47
N THR A 184 7.67 -5.14 -14.78
CA THR A 184 7.68 -6.19 -15.79
C THR A 184 9.08 -6.32 -16.40
N ILE A 185 9.68 -7.49 -16.29
CA ILE A 185 10.95 -7.84 -16.94
C ILE A 185 10.64 -8.66 -18.18
N HIS A 186 11.01 -8.15 -19.36
CA HIS A 186 10.94 -8.92 -20.60
C HIS A 186 12.20 -9.78 -20.74
N THR A 187 12.00 -11.07 -20.92
CA THR A 187 13.04 -12.08 -21.12
C THR A 187 12.86 -12.73 -22.48
N PRO A 188 13.84 -13.53 -22.97
CA PRO A 188 13.66 -14.33 -24.19
C PRO A 188 12.43 -15.25 -24.15
N ASP A 189 12.05 -15.72 -22.97
CA ASP A 189 10.90 -16.62 -22.76
C ASP A 189 9.56 -15.87 -22.61
N GLY A 190 9.59 -14.54 -22.60
CA GLY A 190 8.40 -13.71 -22.45
C GLY A 190 8.45 -12.74 -21.26
N PRO A 191 7.34 -12.04 -21.00
CA PRO A 191 7.26 -11.09 -19.90
C PRO A 191 7.14 -11.81 -18.56
N MET A 192 7.93 -11.39 -17.58
CA MET A 192 7.85 -11.79 -16.18
C MET A 192 7.27 -10.63 -15.37
N TYR A 193 6.10 -10.83 -14.80
CA TYR A 193 5.42 -9.87 -13.93
C TYR A 193 5.89 -10.05 -12.51
N ILE A 194 6.34 -8.97 -11.84
CA ILE A 194 6.90 -9.04 -10.50
C ILE A 194 6.17 -8.08 -9.57
N SER A 195 5.61 -8.61 -8.49
CA SER A 195 5.08 -7.80 -7.38
C SER A 195 6.12 -7.72 -6.27
N LEU A 196 6.55 -6.49 -5.98
CA LEU A 196 7.59 -6.20 -4.99
C LEU A 196 6.99 -5.92 -3.62
N LYS A 197 7.64 -6.42 -2.59
CA LYS A 197 7.30 -6.09 -1.20
C LYS A 197 8.57 -5.73 -0.44
N ASP A 198 8.47 -4.67 0.38
CA ASP A 198 9.54 -4.30 1.29
C ASP A 198 9.65 -5.32 2.45
N PRO A 199 10.72 -5.30 3.26
CA PRO A 199 10.89 -6.24 4.37
C PRO A 199 9.79 -6.19 5.42
N THR A 200 9.11 -5.03 5.56
CA THR A 200 8.06 -4.79 6.54
C THR A 200 6.67 -4.92 5.96
N GLY A 201 6.54 -4.86 4.62
CA GLY A 201 5.28 -4.91 3.88
C GLY A 201 4.88 -6.34 3.53
N GLY A 202 3.64 -6.69 3.86
CA GLY A 202 3.05 -7.97 3.48
C GLY A 202 1.65 -7.80 2.90
N THR A 203 1.22 -6.55 2.66
CA THR A 203 -0.11 -6.27 2.12
C THR A 203 -0.15 -6.59 0.62
N PHE A 204 -1.08 -7.45 0.24
CA PHE A 204 -1.30 -7.85 -1.14
C PHE A 204 -2.70 -7.53 -1.67
N ALA A 205 -3.66 -7.20 -0.78
CA ALA A 205 -4.96 -6.70 -1.18
C ALA A 205 -5.35 -5.46 -0.36
N ASN A 206 -5.99 -4.52 -1.04
CA ASN A 206 -6.43 -3.26 -0.48
C ASN A 206 -7.73 -2.84 -1.16
N ASN A 207 -8.85 -3.15 -0.51
CA ASN A 207 -10.18 -2.97 -1.06
C ASN A 207 -10.92 -1.86 -0.30
N GLY A 208 -11.58 -0.95 -1.04
CA GLY A 208 -12.55 -0.05 -0.46
C GLY A 208 -13.76 -0.83 0.06
N VAL A 209 -14.26 -0.45 1.22
CA VAL A 209 -15.47 -1.04 1.82
C VAL A 209 -16.55 0.02 2.04
N ALA A 210 -16.59 1.01 1.15
CA ALA A 210 -17.65 2.03 1.16
C ALA A 210 -19.03 1.36 1.03
N GLY A 211 -19.96 1.71 1.92
CA GLY A 211 -21.28 1.10 1.98
C GLY A 211 -21.39 -0.10 2.91
N MET A 212 -20.29 -0.76 3.29
CA MET A 212 -20.33 -1.84 4.31
C MET A 212 -20.81 -1.34 5.68
N PHE A 213 -20.56 -0.05 5.95
CA PHE A 213 -21.05 0.65 7.13
C PHE A 213 -21.65 1.99 6.70
N VAL A 214 -22.78 2.35 7.26
CA VAL A 214 -23.53 3.56 6.92
C VAL A 214 -23.55 4.50 8.11
N ASP A 215 -23.19 5.77 7.88
CA ASP A 215 -23.24 6.82 8.89
C ASP A 215 -24.71 7.20 9.20
N THR A 216 -25.02 7.34 10.47
CA THR A 216 -26.33 7.78 10.96
C THR A 216 -26.16 8.87 12.01
N ALA A 217 -27.27 9.54 12.35
CA ALA A 217 -27.25 10.58 13.39
C ALA A 217 -26.74 10.04 14.75
N ASP A 218 -27.04 8.76 15.04
CA ASP A 218 -26.72 8.11 16.32
C ASP A 218 -25.46 7.23 16.27
N GLY A 219 -24.72 7.24 15.15
CA GLY A 219 -23.51 6.44 14.97
C GLY A 219 -23.45 5.75 13.62
N PHE A 220 -23.02 4.48 13.59
CA PHE A 220 -22.89 3.68 12.36
C PHE A 220 -23.68 2.41 12.47
N ILE A 221 -24.29 2.00 11.35
CA ILE A 221 -24.99 0.74 11.21
C ILE A 221 -24.34 -0.11 10.12
N PRO A 222 -24.46 -1.45 10.17
CA PRO A 222 -24.10 -2.31 9.06
C PRO A 222 -24.90 -1.96 7.81
N GLY A 223 -24.23 -1.86 6.66
CA GLY A 223 -24.83 -1.77 5.33
C GLY A 223 -24.64 -3.08 4.56
N GLU A 224 -25.00 -3.09 3.29
CA GLU A 224 -24.77 -4.19 2.36
C GLU A 224 -23.51 -3.94 1.52
N HIS A 225 -22.69 -4.99 1.35
CA HIS A 225 -21.47 -4.89 0.57
C HIS A 225 -21.10 -6.23 -0.08
N PRO A 226 -20.52 -6.26 -1.30
CA PRO A 226 -20.11 -7.50 -1.97
C PRO A 226 -19.15 -8.39 -1.17
N LEU A 227 -18.44 -7.84 -0.18
CA LEU A 227 -17.54 -8.61 0.71
C LEU A 227 -18.23 -9.15 1.97
N ASP A 228 -19.54 -9.00 2.12
CA ASP A 228 -20.25 -9.49 3.30
C ASP A 228 -20.16 -11.01 3.46
N ASP A 229 -20.14 -11.73 2.35
CA ASP A 229 -19.89 -13.18 2.35
C ASP A 229 -18.53 -13.54 2.95
N PHE A 230 -17.48 -12.78 2.62
CA PHE A 230 -16.16 -13.00 3.18
C PHE A 230 -16.10 -12.64 4.66
N ILE A 231 -16.68 -11.51 5.04
CA ILE A 231 -16.76 -11.07 6.43
C ILE A 231 -17.52 -12.10 7.29
N SER A 232 -18.64 -12.61 6.76
CA SER A 232 -19.41 -13.67 7.41
C SER A 232 -18.63 -14.97 7.53
N ALA A 233 -17.92 -15.38 6.46
CA ALA A 233 -17.08 -16.59 6.49
C ALA A 233 -16.00 -16.53 7.57
N LEU A 234 -15.42 -15.34 7.82
CA LEU A 234 -14.46 -15.09 8.89
C LEU A 234 -15.10 -15.16 10.30
N GLY A 235 -16.42 -15.20 10.43
CA GLY A 235 -17.14 -15.13 11.70
C GLY A 235 -17.13 -13.73 12.34
N VAL A 236 -16.92 -12.69 11.53
CA VAL A 236 -16.91 -11.29 12.00
C VAL A 236 -18.34 -10.79 12.20
N ASP A 237 -18.64 -10.29 13.38
CA ASP A 237 -19.89 -9.60 13.69
C ASP A 237 -19.83 -8.14 13.24
N LYS A 238 -20.51 -7.80 12.15
CA LYS A 238 -20.58 -6.43 11.60
C LYS A 238 -21.20 -5.43 12.58
N ILE A 239 -22.11 -5.89 13.44
CA ILE A 239 -22.74 -5.03 14.46
C ILE A 239 -21.68 -4.59 15.47
N ARG A 240 -20.83 -5.52 15.92
CA ARG A 240 -19.70 -5.18 16.80
C ARG A 240 -18.68 -4.26 16.14
N VAL A 241 -18.40 -4.49 14.85
CA VAL A 241 -17.52 -3.57 14.07
C VAL A 241 -18.14 -2.17 14.02
N ALA A 242 -19.43 -2.06 13.74
CA ALA A 242 -20.14 -0.79 13.71
C ALA A 242 -20.16 -0.10 15.09
N GLN A 243 -20.39 -0.86 16.16
CA GLN A 243 -20.34 -0.36 17.55
C GLN A 243 -18.94 0.15 17.90
N GLY A 244 -17.89 -0.58 17.53
CA GLY A 244 -16.50 -0.14 17.70
C GLY A 244 -16.21 1.16 16.93
N ALA A 245 -16.76 1.33 15.73
CA ALA A 245 -16.64 2.56 14.97
C ALA A 245 -17.36 3.74 15.63
N SER A 246 -18.54 3.51 16.23
CA SER A 246 -19.26 4.53 17.00
C SER A 246 -18.47 4.97 18.24
N ASP A 247 -17.85 4.03 18.94
CA ASP A 247 -16.96 4.32 20.04
C ASP A 247 -15.77 5.19 19.60
N TYR A 248 -15.28 5.05 18.35
CA TYR A 248 -14.23 5.92 17.81
C TYR A 248 -14.63 7.40 17.74
N LYS A 249 -15.90 7.68 17.48
CA LYS A 249 -16.45 9.05 17.46
C LYS A 249 -16.43 9.66 18.88
N MET A 250 -16.61 8.82 19.90
CA MET A 250 -16.71 9.22 21.31
C MET A 250 -15.40 9.13 22.10
N MET A 251 -14.37 8.49 21.53
CA MET A 251 -13.23 7.96 22.28
C MET A 251 -11.95 8.80 22.24
N ARG A 252 -12.01 10.09 21.93
CA ARG A 252 -10.85 10.96 22.20
C ARG A 252 -10.45 10.95 23.68
N ASP A 253 -11.38 10.54 24.57
CA ASP A 253 -11.24 10.66 26.02
C ASP A 253 -11.22 9.33 26.78
N THR A 254 -11.10 8.16 26.09
CA THR A 254 -11.17 6.86 26.77
C THR A 254 -9.83 6.13 26.74
N PRO A 255 -9.36 5.58 27.88
CA PRO A 255 -8.04 4.92 27.95
C PRO A 255 -7.92 3.66 27.10
N PRO A 256 -6.69 3.31 26.65
CA PRO A 256 -6.40 2.33 25.60
C PRO A 256 -6.60 0.85 25.95
N GLU A 257 -7.25 0.50 27.03
CA GLU A 257 -7.13 -0.81 27.68
C GLU A 257 -8.14 -1.89 27.26
N ARG A 258 -8.90 -1.73 26.19
CA ARG A 258 -9.94 -2.70 25.85
C ARG A 258 -9.83 -3.28 24.45
N CYS A 259 -8.88 -4.22 24.29
CA CYS A 259 -8.94 -5.17 23.18
C CYS A 259 -9.86 -6.33 23.52
N GLU A 260 -10.95 -6.48 22.81
CA GLU A 260 -11.72 -7.70 22.86
C GLU A 260 -11.18 -8.67 21.79
N VAL A 261 -10.66 -9.80 22.22
CA VAL A 261 -10.24 -10.89 21.33
C VAL A 261 -11.28 -11.98 21.38
N VAL A 262 -11.83 -12.33 20.22
CA VAL A 262 -12.84 -13.36 20.08
C VAL A 262 -12.38 -14.44 19.14
N THR A 263 -12.47 -15.69 19.56
CA THR A 263 -12.33 -16.85 18.67
C THR A 263 -13.72 -17.25 18.23
N PRO A 264 -14.08 -17.17 16.93
CA PRO A 264 -15.39 -17.55 16.47
C PRO A 264 -15.64 -19.05 16.68
N GLN A 265 -16.85 -19.42 17.03
CA GLN A 265 -17.23 -20.82 17.24
C GLN A 265 -17.20 -21.64 15.93
N ALA A 266 -17.46 -20.97 14.80
CA ALA A 266 -17.42 -21.55 13.48
C ALA A 266 -16.91 -20.51 12.46
N PHE A 267 -16.24 -20.99 11.44
CA PHE A 267 -15.81 -20.23 10.27
C PHE A 267 -15.82 -21.13 9.03
N ASP A 268 -15.96 -20.54 7.86
CA ASP A 268 -15.95 -21.28 6.59
C ASP A 268 -14.54 -21.28 6.00
N ALA A 269 -13.77 -22.32 6.33
CA ALA A 269 -12.36 -22.42 5.93
C ALA A 269 -12.16 -22.40 4.41
N GLU A 270 -13.03 -23.10 3.64
CA GLU A 270 -12.93 -23.13 2.19
C GLU A 270 -13.19 -21.75 1.57
N LYS A 271 -14.25 -21.11 2.01
CA LYS A 271 -14.61 -19.78 1.53
C LYS A 271 -13.50 -18.77 1.86
N ILE A 272 -12.95 -18.79 3.06
CA ILE A 272 -11.83 -17.93 3.46
C ILE A 272 -10.61 -18.20 2.60
N ALA A 273 -10.22 -19.47 2.41
CA ALA A 273 -9.09 -19.82 1.55
C ALA A 273 -9.28 -19.32 0.12
N ASN A 274 -10.48 -19.46 -0.44
CA ASN A 274 -10.82 -18.95 -1.77
C ASN A 274 -10.70 -17.42 -1.87
N TYR A 275 -11.18 -16.68 -0.88
CA TYR A 275 -11.05 -15.22 -0.86
C TYR A 275 -9.60 -14.77 -0.71
N LEU A 276 -8.81 -15.40 0.17
CA LEU A 276 -7.39 -15.09 0.34
C LEU A 276 -6.61 -15.40 -0.94
N ALA A 277 -6.87 -16.55 -1.58
CA ALA A 277 -6.23 -16.92 -2.83
C ALA A 277 -6.67 -15.99 -4.00
N SER A 278 -7.94 -15.57 -4.04
CA SER A 278 -8.41 -14.59 -5.03
C SER A 278 -7.79 -13.21 -4.85
N ALA A 279 -7.47 -12.85 -3.60
CA ALA A 279 -6.75 -11.61 -3.30
C ALA A 279 -5.30 -11.66 -3.79
N LEU A 280 -4.65 -12.82 -3.75
CA LEU A 280 -3.34 -13.04 -4.32
C LEU A 280 -3.42 -13.05 -5.86
N GLY A 281 -4.29 -13.86 -6.43
CA GLY A 281 -4.27 -14.17 -7.87
C GLY A 281 -3.03 -14.99 -8.24
N TYR A 282 -2.80 -15.15 -9.55
CA TYR A 282 -1.61 -15.82 -10.09
C TYR A 282 -1.11 -15.13 -11.37
N GLY A 283 -0.14 -15.71 -12.07
CA GLY A 283 0.48 -15.16 -13.27
C GLY A 283 1.63 -14.20 -12.99
N TYR A 284 2.24 -14.23 -11.79
CA TYR A 284 3.32 -13.35 -11.41
C TYR A 284 4.29 -13.95 -10.39
N VAL A 285 5.41 -13.26 -10.21
CA VAL A 285 6.39 -13.56 -9.16
C VAL A 285 6.20 -12.58 -8.01
N TYR A 286 5.97 -13.11 -6.83
CA TYR A 286 5.96 -12.34 -5.59
C TYR A 286 7.39 -12.29 -5.04
N ALA A 287 7.97 -11.10 -4.96
CA ALA A 287 9.34 -10.88 -4.52
C ALA A 287 9.37 -9.97 -3.29
N ARG A 288 9.72 -10.52 -2.13
CA ARG A 288 9.84 -9.78 -0.89
C ARG A 288 11.30 -9.56 -0.53
N LYS A 289 11.71 -8.30 -0.45
CA LYS A 289 13.04 -7.91 0.04
C LYS A 289 13.26 -8.42 1.45
N GLN A 290 14.41 -9.05 1.70
CA GLN A 290 14.78 -9.52 3.03
C GLN A 290 15.65 -8.48 3.75
N ALA A 291 15.53 -8.40 5.08
CA ALA A 291 16.31 -7.44 5.87
C ALA A 291 17.82 -7.69 5.82
N LYS A 292 18.24 -8.94 5.60
CA LYS A 292 19.64 -9.36 5.52
C LYS A 292 20.20 -9.39 4.09
N GLY A 293 19.45 -8.87 3.12
CA GLY A 293 19.78 -8.93 1.70
C GLY A 293 19.08 -10.07 0.97
N GLY A 294 19.00 -9.96 -0.38
CA GLY A 294 18.28 -10.89 -1.24
C GLY A 294 16.76 -10.73 -1.19
N TYR A 295 16.08 -11.60 -1.90
CA TYR A 295 14.63 -11.65 -1.97
C TYR A 295 14.13 -13.04 -1.63
N HIS A 296 13.05 -13.10 -0.89
CA HIS A 296 12.21 -14.28 -0.83
C HIS A 296 11.30 -14.26 -2.05
N ILE A 297 11.36 -15.33 -2.85
CA ILE A 297 10.66 -15.43 -4.14
C ILE A 297 9.59 -16.51 -4.05
N GLU A 298 8.36 -16.17 -4.41
CA GLU A 298 7.27 -17.11 -4.65
C GLU A 298 6.78 -16.95 -6.08
N ARG A 299 6.76 -18.04 -6.84
CA ARG A 299 6.22 -18.04 -8.20
C ARG A 299 4.77 -18.50 -8.15
N LEU A 300 3.86 -17.61 -8.46
CA LEU A 300 2.44 -17.88 -8.52
C LEU A 300 2.04 -17.98 -9.99
N GLU A 301 2.32 -19.12 -10.60
CA GLU A 301 2.11 -19.33 -12.04
C GLU A 301 0.71 -19.84 -12.34
N THR A 302 0.08 -20.52 -11.37
CA THR A 302 -1.23 -21.16 -11.50
C THR A 302 -2.14 -20.84 -10.31
N GLU A 303 -3.42 -21.15 -10.45
CA GLU A 303 -4.38 -21.07 -9.36
C GLU A 303 -3.97 -21.96 -8.19
N GLU A 304 -3.42 -23.14 -8.46
CA GLU A 304 -2.94 -24.08 -7.47
C GLU A 304 -1.79 -23.52 -6.65
N ASP A 305 -0.92 -22.71 -7.26
CA ASP A 305 0.17 -22.05 -6.54
C ASP A 305 -0.38 -21.01 -5.55
N ALA A 306 -1.38 -20.22 -5.97
CA ALA A 306 -2.02 -19.26 -5.08
C ALA A 306 -2.73 -19.96 -3.90
N ARG A 307 -3.42 -21.08 -4.15
CA ARG A 307 -4.05 -21.91 -3.12
C ARG A 307 -3.02 -22.53 -2.18
N ALA A 308 -1.92 -23.04 -2.71
CA ALA A 308 -0.85 -23.64 -1.93
C ALA A 308 -0.17 -22.62 -1.02
N LEU A 309 0.04 -21.38 -1.49
CA LEU A 309 0.62 -20.31 -0.67
C LEU A 309 -0.31 -19.93 0.47
N VAL A 310 -1.62 -19.87 0.21
CA VAL A 310 -2.62 -19.57 1.25
C VAL A 310 -2.71 -20.67 2.28
N GLY A 311 -2.82 -21.93 1.86
CA GLY A 311 -3.17 -23.04 2.72
C GLY A 311 -4.63 -22.99 3.19
N MET A 312 -4.99 -23.95 4.06
CA MET A 312 -6.35 -24.06 4.61
C MET A 312 -6.41 -23.42 6.00
N PRO A 313 -7.32 -22.48 6.26
CA PRO A 313 -7.51 -21.90 7.59
C PRO A 313 -7.78 -22.95 8.66
N THR A 314 -7.02 -22.90 9.75
CA THR A 314 -7.13 -23.81 10.89
C THR A 314 -7.58 -23.10 12.15
N SER A 315 -7.31 -21.81 12.27
CA SER A 315 -7.78 -21.01 13.39
C SER A 315 -7.99 -19.54 13.00
N ILE A 316 -8.94 -18.91 13.67
CA ILE A 316 -9.25 -17.50 13.50
C ILE A 316 -9.32 -16.83 14.88
N ASN A 317 -8.70 -15.64 14.98
CA ASN A 317 -8.86 -14.75 16.11
C ASN A 317 -9.30 -13.38 15.61
N ILE A 318 -10.39 -12.86 16.11
CA ILE A 318 -10.94 -11.56 15.77
C ILE A 318 -10.61 -10.60 16.90
N ILE A 319 -9.96 -9.52 16.57
CA ILE A 319 -9.65 -8.42 17.50
C ILE A 319 -10.59 -7.29 17.14
N TYR A 320 -11.65 -7.12 17.92
CA TYR A 320 -12.52 -5.96 17.82
C TYR A 320 -11.81 -4.82 18.52
N ALA A 321 -11.22 -3.96 17.75
CA ALA A 321 -10.38 -2.91 18.29
C ALA A 321 -11.21 -1.79 18.90
N ARG A 322 -11.38 -1.91 20.18
CA ARG A 322 -11.43 -0.76 21.04
C ARG A 322 -9.98 -0.52 21.52
N PHE A 323 -9.17 0.14 20.67
CA PHE A 323 -7.77 0.50 20.98
C PHE A 323 -6.88 -0.63 21.54
N CYS A 324 -6.35 -1.44 20.66
CA CYS A 324 -5.21 -2.26 20.98
C CYS A 324 -3.93 -1.46 20.78
N ASN A 325 -3.24 -1.12 21.84
CA ASN A 325 -1.81 -0.85 21.77
C ASN A 325 -1.10 -2.19 21.51
N THR A 326 -0.87 -2.52 20.24
CA THR A 326 0.05 -3.58 19.88
C THR A 326 1.42 -2.95 19.63
N GLY A 327 2.19 -2.65 20.68
CA GLY A 327 3.49 -2.02 20.53
C GLY A 327 3.41 -0.57 20.01
N LYS A 328 4.31 -0.20 19.09
CA LYS A 328 4.52 1.18 18.63
C LYS A 328 3.44 1.79 17.74
N SER A 329 2.35 1.10 17.41
CA SER A 329 1.28 1.66 16.55
C SER A 329 -0.08 1.47 17.18
N LYS A 330 -0.76 2.57 17.46
CA LYS A 330 -2.19 2.60 17.78
C LYS A 330 -2.96 2.16 16.54
N SER A 331 -3.50 0.95 16.54
CA SER A 331 -4.26 0.45 15.40
C SER A 331 -5.75 0.64 15.63
N LYS A 332 -6.34 1.51 14.83
CA LYS A 332 -7.78 1.74 14.79
C LYS A 332 -8.40 0.78 13.77
N GLY A 333 -9.22 -0.16 14.18
CA GLY A 333 -9.95 -1.05 13.28
C GLY A 333 -10.03 -2.50 13.77
N THR A 334 -10.96 -3.24 13.20
CA THR A 334 -11.10 -4.67 13.46
C THR A 334 -10.05 -5.44 12.69
N ARG A 335 -9.40 -6.39 13.35
CA ARG A 335 -8.39 -7.27 12.75
C ARG A 335 -8.79 -8.70 12.90
N VAL A 336 -8.65 -9.46 11.85
CA VAL A 336 -8.86 -10.90 11.84
C VAL A 336 -7.53 -11.56 11.54
N ILE A 337 -7.06 -12.35 12.47
CA ILE A 337 -5.85 -13.17 12.31
C ILE A 337 -6.27 -14.56 11.88
N VAL A 338 -5.77 -15.01 10.75
CA VAL A 338 -6.05 -16.33 10.18
C VAL A 338 -4.75 -17.11 10.16
N ASP A 339 -4.67 -18.21 10.89
CA ASP A 339 -3.61 -19.18 10.79
C ASP A 339 -4.04 -20.32 9.87
N THR A 340 -3.10 -20.89 9.12
CA THR A 340 -3.36 -21.93 8.13
C THR A 340 -2.52 -23.18 8.37
N ASP A 341 -2.92 -24.28 7.78
CA ASP A 341 -2.32 -25.61 7.93
C ASP A 341 -0.87 -25.70 7.43
N ASN A 342 -0.50 -24.86 6.45
CA ASN A 342 0.87 -24.76 5.95
C ASN A 342 1.78 -23.85 6.81
N GLY A 343 1.27 -23.34 7.95
CA GLY A 343 1.98 -22.47 8.88
C GLY A 343 1.97 -20.99 8.51
N ALA A 344 1.30 -20.59 7.44
CA ALA A 344 1.14 -19.18 7.12
C ALA A 344 0.20 -18.46 8.10
N ARG A 345 0.34 -17.14 8.20
CA ARG A 345 -0.55 -16.28 8.99
C ARG A 345 -0.92 -15.07 8.18
N TYR A 346 -2.20 -14.82 8.09
CA TYR A 346 -2.78 -13.67 7.42
C TYR A 346 -3.43 -12.71 8.41
N GLU A 347 -3.47 -11.45 8.08
CA GLU A 347 -4.26 -10.43 8.77
C GLU A 347 -5.21 -9.78 7.78
N VAL A 348 -6.50 -9.87 8.07
CA VAL A 348 -7.54 -9.09 7.41
C VAL A 348 -7.87 -7.92 8.33
N ALA A 349 -7.63 -6.70 7.88
CA ALA A 349 -7.86 -5.51 8.68
C ALA A 349 -8.95 -4.64 8.05
N ILE A 350 -10.04 -4.43 8.79
CA ILE A 350 -11.12 -3.50 8.45
C ILE A 350 -10.84 -2.22 9.23
N ARG A 351 -10.50 -1.14 8.53
CA ARG A 351 -9.95 0.06 9.16
C ARG A 351 -10.41 1.35 8.52
N ASN A 352 -10.17 2.44 9.22
CA ASN A 352 -10.35 3.79 8.71
C ASN A 352 -9.10 4.21 7.93
N LYS A 353 -9.30 4.80 6.77
CA LYS A 353 -8.22 5.43 6.00
C LYS A 353 -8.50 6.92 5.88
N SER A 354 -7.41 7.72 5.92
CA SER A 354 -7.48 9.17 5.65
C SER A 354 -8.35 9.96 6.61
N GLY A 355 -8.26 9.67 7.92
CA GLY A 355 -8.96 10.43 8.96
C GLY A 355 -10.48 10.24 8.98
N LYS A 356 -11.04 9.31 8.20
CA LYS A 356 -12.45 8.97 8.28
C LYS A 356 -12.75 8.20 9.57
N ILE A 357 -13.91 8.44 10.15
CA ILE A 357 -14.35 7.77 11.37
C ILE A 357 -14.92 6.39 11.03
N ILE A 358 -15.60 6.27 9.90
CA ILE A 358 -16.20 5.02 9.41
C ILE A 358 -15.11 4.12 8.81
N PRO A 359 -15.11 2.80 9.09
CA PRO A 359 -14.29 1.87 8.35
C PRO A 359 -14.58 1.96 6.85
N ASN A 360 -13.57 2.26 6.07
CA ASN A 360 -13.70 2.49 4.63
C ASN A 360 -12.69 1.72 3.80
N GLN A 361 -11.87 0.91 4.44
CA GLN A 361 -10.83 0.13 3.80
C GLN A 361 -10.70 -1.24 4.47
N MET A 362 -10.57 -2.28 3.66
CA MET A 362 -10.14 -3.60 4.08
C MET A 362 -8.79 -3.92 3.41
N THR A 363 -7.84 -4.37 4.21
CA THR A 363 -6.53 -4.82 3.70
C THR A 363 -6.31 -6.27 4.09
N ILE A 364 -5.64 -7.02 3.22
CA ILE A 364 -5.18 -8.38 3.51
C ILE A 364 -3.66 -8.39 3.41
N SER A 365 -3.03 -8.90 4.46
CA SER A 365 -1.57 -8.94 4.57
C SER A 365 -1.10 -10.32 5.03
N ILE A 366 0.00 -10.79 4.47
CA ILE A 366 0.70 -11.97 5.00
C ILE A 366 1.63 -11.52 6.14
N LYS A 367 1.49 -12.12 7.29
CA LYS A 367 2.28 -11.83 8.50
C LYS A 367 3.36 -12.87 8.78
N ARG A 368 3.11 -14.09 8.36
CA ARG A 368 4.06 -15.20 8.40
C ARG A 368 3.87 -16.04 7.14
N TYR A 369 4.97 -16.34 6.48
CA TYR A 369 4.96 -17.20 5.29
C TYR A 369 4.85 -18.66 5.70
N PRO A 370 4.42 -19.53 4.76
CA PRO A 370 4.42 -20.97 4.98
C PRO A 370 5.79 -21.47 5.47
N THR A 371 5.78 -22.48 6.33
CA THR A 371 7.01 -23.09 6.86
C THR A 371 7.71 -24.00 5.84
N SER A 372 6.95 -24.57 4.88
CA SER A 372 7.47 -25.22 3.68
C SER A 372 7.45 -24.21 2.55
N SER A 373 8.60 -23.69 2.13
CA SER A 373 8.67 -22.86 0.94
C SER A 373 8.19 -23.67 -0.27
N ILE A 374 7.42 -23.05 -1.16
CA ILE A 374 7.04 -23.63 -2.46
C ILE A 374 8.30 -24.05 -3.24
N HIS A 375 9.47 -23.48 -2.95
CA HIS A 375 10.77 -23.90 -3.49
C HIS A 375 11.08 -25.40 -3.31
N GLU A 376 10.71 -26.02 -2.19
CA GLU A 376 10.87 -27.47 -2.04
C GLU A 376 9.93 -28.25 -2.96
N THR A 377 8.74 -27.71 -3.20
CA THR A 377 7.76 -28.30 -4.11
C THR A 377 8.18 -28.13 -5.57
N TYR A 378 8.78 -26.99 -5.93
CA TYR A 378 9.31 -26.74 -7.28
C TYR A 378 10.55 -27.55 -7.59
N ALA A 379 11.50 -27.63 -6.68
CA ALA A 379 12.66 -28.51 -6.81
C ALA A 379 12.22 -29.97 -7.02
N ARG A 380 11.18 -30.40 -6.31
CA ARG A 380 10.59 -31.72 -6.45
C ARG A 380 9.87 -31.91 -7.79
N ARG A 381 9.07 -30.95 -8.24
CA ARG A 381 8.37 -30.98 -9.55
C ARG A 381 9.35 -30.87 -10.73
N ALA A 382 10.37 -30.02 -10.65
CA ALA A 382 11.43 -29.95 -11.64
C ALA A 382 12.21 -31.27 -11.73
N PHE A 383 12.51 -31.88 -10.58
CA PHE A 383 13.15 -33.18 -10.50
C PHE A 383 12.25 -34.30 -11.06
N GLU A 384 10.96 -34.29 -10.76
CA GLU A 384 9.98 -35.24 -11.30
C GLU A 384 9.75 -35.08 -12.80
N ARG A 385 9.84 -33.84 -13.35
CA ARG A 385 9.84 -33.62 -14.80
C ARG A 385 11.12 -34.13 -15.46
N PHE A 386 12.26 -33.96 -14.80
CA PHE A 386 13.55 -34.45 -15.32
C PHE A 386 13.64 -35.98 -15.35
N LEU A 387 12.94 -36.66 -14.45
CA LEU A 387 12.87 -38.13 -14.42
C LEU A 387 11.89 -38.76 -15.40
N LYS A 388 11.09 -37.93 -16.13
CA LYS A 388 10.12 -38.39 -17.15
C LYS A 388 10.64 -38.27 -18.59
N PHE A 389 11.88 -37.86 -18.75
CA PHE A 389 12.65 -37.90 -20.00
C PHE A 389 13.83 -38.87 -19.84
#